data_dc37d410375fb3b0c3a8be68d3522276
#
_entry.id   dc37d410375fb3b0c3a8be68d3522276
#
_cell.length_a   1.000
_cell.length_b   1.000
_cell.length_c   1.000
_cell.angle_alpha   90.00
_cell.angle_beta   90.00
_cell.angle_gamma   90.00
#
_symmetry.space_group_name_H-M   'P 1'
#
loop_
_entity.id
_entity.type
_entity.pdbx_description
1 polymer ?
#
loop_
_entity_poly.entity_id
_entity_poly.type
_entity_poly.pdbx_seq_one_letter_code
_entity_poly.pdbx_strand_id
1 'polypeptide(L)'
;MPTWQIEDPREQLPQKEPAFNEWPQKGGTFHPVFYRLGERFLIRFSGLADFIVSGNADKINATPVPGVSHELLKEAYHNLVFPLALSQQQRLVFHASAVEIDHCAVVFIANSGAGKSTLATNFATNGYRFLADDCVWLHKHASGFHVMPGHPSLRIWEDSFETLKASFTDIGATKSYNGKWQLGLSQTGISAGFHCAEPRPLKNIYFLKPTPDDEIQIKPLTTQQAVVSLLSHRFLLDFTSKAALSTDIKDISALASASACFQLCVPRTFDALPDIRSRIIAHTQGKSL
;
A
#
# COMPACT_ATOMS: atom_id res chain seq x y z
N MET A 1 -10.97 9.97 -9.47
CA MET A 1 -10.70 9.53 -8.07
C MET A 1 -12.02 9.30 -7.37
N PRO A 2 -12.19 8.25 -6.57
CA PRO A 2 -13.38 8.05 -5.74
C PRO A 2 -13.64 9.26 -4.83
N THR A 3 -14.88 9.69 -4.75
CA THR A 3 -15.31 10.66 -3.75
C THR A 3 -15.90 9.90 -2.58
N TRP A 4 -15.65 10.34 -1.35
CA TRP A 4 -16.23 9.73 -0.17
C TRP A 4 -16.90 10.76 0.72
N GLN A 5 -17.99 10.35 1.38
CA GLN A 5 -18.70 11.16 2.34
C GLN A 5 -19.03 10.33 3.57
N ILE A 6 -19.09 10.99 4.71
CA ILE A 6 -19.43 10.39 5.98
C ILE A 6 -20.91 10.69 6.24
N GLU A 7 -21.67 9.65 6.54
CA GLU A 7 -23.07 9.72 6.94
C GLU A 7 -23.18 9.79 8.47
N ASP A 8 -24.38 10.11 8.97
CA ASP A 8 -24.65 10.10 10.39
C ASP A 8 -24.38 8.72 11.02
N PRO A 9 -23.79 8.66 12.22
CA PRO A 9 -23.51 7.40 12.89
C PRO A 9 -24.78 6.59 13.15
N ARG A 10 -24.70 5.28 12.92
CA ARG A 10 -25.78 4.34 13.23
C ARG A 10 -25.25 2.96 13.58
N GLU A 11 -26.06 2.17 14.30
CA GLU A 11 -25.78 0.76 14.55
C GLU A 11 -25.78 -0.06 13.24
N GLN A 12 -24.92 -1.04 13.19
CA GLN A 12 -24.82 -1.94 12.04
C GLN A 12 -25.96 -2.95 12.06
N LEU A 13 -26.81 -2.93 11.04
CA LEU A 13 -27.90 -3.88 10.90
C LEU A 13 -27.39 -5.21 10.32
N PRO A 14 -28.00 -6.36 10.70
CA PRO A 14 -27.70 -7.65 10.08
C PRO A 14 -27.86 -7.60 8.56
N GLN A 15 -26.93 -8.21 7.83
CA GLN A 15 -27.03 -8.32 6.38
C GLN A 15 -27.85 -9.55 6.01
N LYS A 16 -28.72 -9.39 5.02
CA LYS A 16 -29.55 -10.50 4.46
C LYS A 16 -28.75 -11.31 3.43
N GLU A 17 -27.90 -10.60 2.67
CA GLU A 17 -27.07 -11.21 1.65
C GLU A 17 -25.88 -11.93 2.31
N PRO A 18 -25.46 -13.10 1.79
CA PRO A 18 -24.26 -13.77 2.26
C PRO A 18 -23.01 -12.94 1.91
N ALA A 19 -22.02 -12.99 2.79
CA ALA A 19 -20.70 -12.45 2.49
C ALA A 19 -20.08 -13.24 1.33
N PHE A 20 -19.50 -12.54 0.35
CA PHE A 20 -18.75 -13.17 -0.75
C PHE A 20 -17.26 -13.26 -0.46
N ASN A 21 -16.78 -12.50 0.53
CA ASN A 21 -15.39 -12.53 0.98
C ASN A 21 -15.27 -12.05 2.42
N GLU A 22 -14.20 -12.46 3.09
CA GLU A 22 -13.83 -12.04 4.43
C GLU A 22 -12.31 -12.07 4.56
N TRP A 23 -11.72 -11.01 5.09
CA TRP A 23 -10.27 -10.94 5.28
C TRP A 23 -9.92 -10.93 6.76
N PRO A 24 -9.46 -12.06 7.32
CA PRO A 24 -8.98 -12.08 8.69
C PRO A 24 -7.71 -11.24 8.82
N GLN A 25 -7.73 -10.24 9.69
CA GLN A 25 -6.55 -9.45 10.01
C GLN A 25 -5.81 -10.08 11.20
N LYS A 26 -4.56 -10.45 11.00
CA LYS A 26 -3.69 -10.89 12.10
C LYS A 26 -3.40 -9.68 13.01
N GLY A 27 -3.85 -9.75 14.26
CA GLY A 27 -3.59 -8.73 15.29
C GLY A 27 -4.43 -7.44 15.19
N GLY A 28 -5.40 -7.36 14.28
CA GLY A 28 -6.31 -6.22 14.16
C GLY A 28 -7.63 -6.43 14.89
N THR A 29 -8.23 -5.35 15.41
CA THR A 29 -9.50 -5.39 16.12
C THR A 29 -10.69 -5.53 15.17
N PHE A 30 -10.51 -5.22 13.88
CA PHE A 30 -11.59 -5.16 12.89
C PHE A 30 -11.27 -6.03 11.68
N HIS A 31 -12.20 -6.92 11.34
CA HIS A 31 -12.14 -7.80 10.18
C HIS A 31 -13.09 -7.28 9.09
N PRO A 32 -12.60 -6.90 7.91
CA PRO A 32 -13.49 -6.49 6.83
C PRO A 32 -14.22 -7.69 6.25
N VAL A 33 -15.56 -7.56 6.17
CA VAL A 33 -16.45 -8.52 5.53
C VAL A 33 -17.11 -7.86 4.33
N PHE A 34 -17.18 -8.57 3.22
CA PHE A 34 -17.60 -8.03 1.93
C PHE A 34 -18.95 -8.60 1.48
N TYR A 35 -19.87 -7.73 1.14
CA TYR A 35 -21.19 -8.08 0.64
C TYR A 35 -21.47 -7.42 -0.71
N ARG A 36 -22.21 -8.10 -1.56
CA ARG A 36 -22.71 -7.55 -2.80
C ARG A 36 -24.17 -7.10 -2.62
N LEU A 37 -24.43 -5.82 -2.83
CA LEU A 37 -25.76 -5.20 -2.73
C LEU A 37 -26.23 -4.75 -4.13
N GLY A 38 -26.66 -5.69 -4.96
CA GLY A 38 -26.91 -5.46 -6.38
C GLY A 38 -25.60 -5.10 -7.09
N GLU A 39 -25.54 -3.91 -7.71
CA GLU A 39 -24.31 -3.42 -8.35
C GLU A 39 -23.32 -2.78 -7.38
N ARG A 40 -23.70 -2.52 -6.12
CA ARG A 40 -22.87 -1.90 -5.10
C ARG A 40 -22.17 -2.94 -4.26
N PHE A 41 -21.13 -2.51 -3.56
CA PHE A 41 -20.42 -3.32 -2.58
C PHE A 41 -20.55 -2.69 -1.20
N LEU A 42 -20.78 -3.52 -0.19
CA LEU A 42 -20.63 -3.14 1.22
C LEU A 42 -19.34 -3.76 1.75
N ILE A 43 -18.46 -2.93 2.25
CA ILE A 43 -17.27 -3.32 3.01
C ILE A 43 -17.58 -2.98 4.46
N ARG A 44 -17.84 -4.00 5.27
CA ARG A 44 -18.18 -3.85 6.68
C ARG A 44 -16.97 -4.12 7.56
N PHE A 45 -16.67 -3.18 8.41
CA PHE A 45 -15.77 -3.37 9.55
C PHE A 45 -16.65 -3.46 10.80
N SER A 46 -16.83 -4.67 11.35
CA SER A 46 -17.72 -4.90 12.50
C SER A 46 -17.30 -4.05 13.70
N GLY A 47 -18.25 -3.32 14.28
CA GLY A 47 -18.00 -2.40 15.40
C GLY A 47 -17.27 -1.10 15.04
N LEU A 48 -16.99 -0.85 13.73
CA LEU A 48 -16.36 0.38 13.28
C LEU A 48 -17.24 1.14 12.27
N ALA A 49 -17.48 0.59 11.10
CA ALA A 49 -18.20 1.28 10.05
C ALA A 49 -18.65 0.36 8.92
N ASP A 50 -19.67 0.80 8.20
CA ASP A 50 -20.08 0.29 6.90
C ASP A 50 -19.64 1.26 5.80
N PHE A 51 -18.92 0.76 4.77
CA PHE A 51 -18.57 1.52 3.58
C PHE A 51 -19.34 0.96 2.39
N ILE A 52 -20.23 1.75 1.81
CA ILE A 52 -20.95 1.40 0.58
C ILE A 52 -20.23 2.02 -0.60
N VAL A 53 -19.69 1.17 -1.47
CA VAL A 53 -19.00 1.54 -2.70
C VAL A 53 -19.94 1.36 -3.87
N SER A 54 -20.11 2.39 -4.71
CA SER A 54 -20.90 2.31 -5.96
C SER A 54 -20.30 1.30 -6.93
N GLY A 55 -21.09 0.76 -7.86
CA GLY A 55 -20.65 -0.28 -8.80
C GLY A 55 -19.42 0.11 -9.63
N ASN A 56 -19.34 1.37 -10.06
CA ASN A 56 -18.18 1.95 -10.75
C ASN A 56 -17.15 2.58 -9.79
N ALA A 57 -17.36 2.45 -8.49
CA ALA A 57 -16.50 2.95 -7.40
C ALA A 57 -16.15 4.45 -7.49
N ASP A 58 -17.02 5.26 -8.04
CA ASP A 58 -16.87 6.73 -8.08
C ASP A 58 -17.33 7.40 -6.76
N LYS A 59 -18.22 6.73 -6.01
CA LYS A 59 -18.78 7.21 -4.74
C LYS A 59 -18.65 6.17 -3.64
N ILE A 60 -18.28 6.64 -2.46
CA ILE A 60 -18.14 5.83 -1.25
C ILE A 60 -18.88 6.54 -0.12
N ASN A 61 -19.87 5.87 0.46
CA ASN A 61 -20.59 6.35 1.63
C ASN A 61 -20.08 5.58 2.85
N ALA A 62 -19.59 6.30 3.85
CA ALA A 62 -19.09 5.73 5.10
C ALA A 62 -20.07 6.02 6.23
N THR A 63 -20.65 5.00 6.82
CA THR A 63 -21.55 5.10 7.98
C THR A 63 -20.83 4.54 9.21
N PRO A 64 -20.31 5.38 10.12
CA PRO A 64 -19.64 4.91 11.32
C PRO A 64 -20.63 4.35 12.34
N VAL A 65 -20.15 3.46 13.21
CA VAL A 65 -20.85 3.07 14.43
C VAL A 65 -20.75 4.23 15.44
N PRO A 66 -21.78 4.48 16.28
CA PRO A 66 -21.72 5.51 17.31
C PRO A 66 -20.46 5.42 18.20
N GLY A 67 -19.79 6.54 18.43
CA GLY A 67 -18.57 6.63 19.24
C GLY A 67 -17.26 6.35 18.48
N VAL A 68 -17.30 5.99 17.22
CA VAL A 68 -16.09 5.82 16.39
C VAL A 68 -15.49 7.18 16.04
N SER A 69 -14.18 7.32 16.22
CA SER A 69 -13.49 8.58 15.90
C SER A 69 -13.32 8.74 14.38
N HIS A 70 -13.25 10.00 13.94
CA HIS A 70 -13.05 10.35 12.54
C HIS A 70 -11.68 9.87 12.00
N GLU A 71 -10.66 9.88 12.86
CA GLU A 71 -9.32 9.41 12.53
C GLU A 71 -9.33 7.92 12.21
N LEU A 72 -10.00 7.11 13.04
CA LEU A 72 -10.13 5.68 12.85
C LEU A 72 -10.90 5.34 11.56
N LEU A 73 -11.95 6.10 11.27
CA LEU A 73 -12.71 5.97 10.04
C LEU A 73 -11.86 6.30 8.80
N LYS A 74 -11.10 7.41 8.85
CA LYS A 74 -10.15 7.78 7.78
C LYS A 74 -9.09 6.72 7.57
N GLU A 75 -8.59 6.14 8.64
CA GLU A 75 -7.58 5.10 8.57
C GLU A 75 -8.11 3.85 7.84
N ALA A 76 -9.30 3.37 8.19
CA ALA A 76 -9.95 2.25 7.50
C ALA A 76 -10.19 2.57 6.01
N TYR A 77 -10.61 3.80 5.72
CA TYR A 77 -10.81 4.28 4.35
C TYR A 77 -9.50 4.24 3.54
N HIS A 78 -8.46 4.92 3.99
CA HIS A 78 -7.21 5.04 3.21
C HIS A 78 -6.46 3.72 3.06
N ASN A 79 -6.52 2.86 4.07
CA ASN A 79 -5.72 1.63 4.08
C ASN A 79 -6.37 0.46 3.33
N LEU A 80 -7.70 0.47 3.18
CA LEU A 80 -8.39 -0.66 2.54
C LEU A 80 -9.46 -0.22 1.55
N VAL A 81 -10.41 0.63 1.96
CA VAL A 81 -11.57 0.92 1.12
C VAL A 81 -11.17 1.67 -0.16
N PHE A 82 -10.33 2.67 -0.03
CA PHE A 82 -9.82 3.45 -1.17
C PHE A 82 -9.00 2.59 -2.16
N PRO A 83 -8.03 1.76 -1.74
CA PRO A 83 -7.34 0.83 -2.64
C PRO A 83 -8.28 -0.11 -3.39
N LEU A 84 -9.28 -0.66 -2.71
CA LEU A 84 -10.27 -1.54 -3.32
C LEU A 84 -11.19 -0.79 -4.30
N ALA A 85 -11.59 0.43 -3.98
CA ALA A 85 -12.35 1.26 -4.90
C ALA A 85 -11.54 1.60 -6.17
N LEU A 86 -10.26 1.91 -6.04
CA LEU A 86 -9.37 2.11 -7.19
C LEU A 86 -9.25 0.84 -8.05
N SER A 87 -9.15 -0.33 -7.42
CA SER A 87 -9.11 -1.60 -8.17
C SER A 87 -10.41 -1.84 -8.95
N GLN A 88 -11.56 -1.46 -8.40
CA GLN A 88 -12.85 -1.53 -9.09
C GLN A 88 -12.92 -0.57 -10.28
N GLN A 89 -12.18 0.55 -10.24
CA GLN A 89 -11.99 1.46 -11.37
C GLN A 89 -10.92 0.97 -12.36
N GLN A 90 -10.52 -0.30 -12.30
CA GLN A 90 -9.50 -0.92 -13.16
C GLN A 90 -8.13 -0.24 -13.04
N ARG A 91 -7.79 0.33 -11.88
CA ARG A 91 -6.44 0.83 -11.60
C ARG A 91 -5.57 -0.30 -11.10
N LEU A 92 -4.30 -0.30 -11.48
CA LEU A 92 -3.29 -1.21 -10.92
C LEU A 92 -2.91 -0.75 -9.52
N VAL A 93 -3.37 -1.48 -8.51
CA VAL A 93 -3.18 -1.14 -7.09
C VAL A 93 -2.55 -2.31 -6.36
N PHE A 94 -1.46 -2.06 -5.65
CA PHE A 94 -0.68 -3.09 -4.97
C PHE A 94 -0.48 -2.79 -3.49
N HIS A 95 -0.43 -3.84 -2.68
CA HIS A 95 0.04 -3.73 -1.29
C HIS A 95 1.57 -3.61 -1.30
N ALA A 96 2.03 -2.38 -1.32
CA ALA A 96 3.41 -2.02 -1.59
C ALA A 96 3.79 -0.72 -0.88
N SER A 97 5.09 -0.42 -0.87
CA SER A 97 5.63 0.89 -0.51
C SER A 97 6.44 1.44 -1.69
N ALA A 98 6.51 2.75 -1.83
CA ALA A 98 7.24 3.40 -2.91
C ALA A 98 8.06 4.60 -2.41
N VAL A 99 9.30 4.71 -2.90
CA VAL A 99 10.21 5.81 -2.62
C VAL A 99 10.69 6.47 -3.91
N GLU A 100 11.14 7.71 -3.82
CA GLU A 100 11.77 8.43 -4.93
C GLU A 100 13.29 8.29 -4.87
N ILE A 101 13.89 7.90 -6.00
CA ILE A 101 15.34 7.93 -6.24
C ILE A 101 15.55 8.59 -7.61
N ASP A 102 16.31 9.68 -7.65
CA ASP A 102 16.64 10.41 -8.88
C ASP A 102 15.39 10.76 -9.73
N HIS A 103 14.37 11.31 -9.08
CA HIS A 103 13.08 11.68 -9.70
C HIS A 103 12.29 10.52 -10.33
N CYS A 104 12.66 9.28 -10.03
CA CYS A 104 11.95 8.08 -10.42
C CYS A 104 11.39 7.35 -9.19
N ALA A 105 10.31 6.59 -9.37
CA ALA A 105 9.76 5.75 -8.33
C ALA A 105 10.39 4.37 -8.32
N VAL A 106 10.72 3.91 -7.13
CA VAL A 106 11.13 2.54 -6.81
C VAL A 106 10.08 1.93 -5.90
N VAL A 107 9.55 0.78 -6.27
CA VAL A 107 8.45 0.11 -5.58
C VAL A 107 8.95 -1.14 -4.87
N PHE A 108 8.55 -1.31 -3.61
CA PHE A 108 8.82 -2.49 -2.78
C PHE A 108 7.53 -3.27 -2.57
N ILE A 109 7.52 -4.52 -3.02
CA ILE A 109 6.38 -5.44 -2.88
C ILE A 109 6.80 -6.63 -2.03
N ALA A 110 5.98 -7.03 -1.07
CA ALA A 110 6.17 -8.24 -0.27
C ALA A 110 4.93 -8.53 0.58
N ASN A 111 4.91 -9.69 1.23
CA ASN A 111 3.90 -10.02 2.23
C ASN A 111 3.94 -9.04 3.42
N SER A 112 2.85 -9.00 4.19
CA SER A 112 2.81 -8.21 5.42
C SER A 112 3.91 -8.69 6.39
N GLY A 113 4.60 -7.74 7.04
CA GLY A 113 5.69 -8.03 7.97
C GLY A 113 7.04 -8.34 7.33
N ALA A 114 7.18 -8.27 6.00
CA ALA A 114 8.45 -8.51 5.31
C ALA A 114 9.38 -7.29 5.21
N GLY A 115 9.02 -6.15 5.84
CA GLY A 115 9.90 -4.99 5.96
C GLY A 115 9.72 -3.88 4.93
N LYS A 116 8.68 -3.90 4.07
CA LYS A 116 8.43 -2.83 3.06
C LYS A 116 8.40 -1.43 3.68
N SER A 117 7.48 -1.23 4.63
CA SER A 117 7.29 0.07 5.30
C SER A 117 8.51 0.47 6.12
N THR A 118 9.21 -0.49 6.77
CA THR A 118 10.47 -0.26 7.49
C THR A 118 11.54 0.25 6.53
N LEU A 119 11.66 -0.36 5.35
CA LEU A 119 12.61 0.05 4.32
C LEU A 119 12.27 1.43 3.77
N ALA A 120 11.00 1.69 3.43
CA ALA A 120 10.54 3.00 2.97
C ALA A 120 10.80 4.09 4.03
N THR A 121 10.58 3.77 5.31
CA THR A 121 10.90 4.65 6.43
C THR A 121 12.40 4.92 6.53
N ASN A 122 13.25 3.88 6.37
CA ASN A 122 14.70 4.07 6.37
C ASN A 122 15.16 4.97 5.21
N PHE A 123 14.55 4.89 4.04
CA PHE A 123 14.80 5.84 2.96
C PHE A 123 14.39 7.26 3.36
N ALA A 124 13.18 7.43 3.88
CA ALA A 124 12.64 8.73 4.25
C ALA A 124 13.51 9.44 5.30
N THR A 125 13.94 8.72 6.34
CA THR A 125 14.80 9.26 7.41
C THR A 125 16.25 9.54 6.97
N ASN A 126 16.61 9.13 5.75
CA ASN A 126 17.93 9.36 5.18
C ASN A 126 17.91 10.25 3.92
N GLY A 127 16.94 11.17 3.86
CA GLY A 127 16.90 12.25 2.87
C GLY A 127 16.22 11.89 1.54
N TYR A 128 15.60 10.73 1.42
CA TYR A 128 14.79 10.34 0.27
C TYR A 128 13.30 10.59 0.56
N ARG A 129 12.53 10.92 -0.47
CA ARG A 129 11.08 11.09 -0.30
C ARG A 129 10.36 9.76 -0.55
N PHE A 130 9.33 9.45 0.26
CA PHE A 130 8.42 8.37 -0.08
C PHE A 130 7.23 8.89 -0.89
N LEU A 131 6.65 8.05 -1.76
CA LEU A 131 5.45 8.39 -2.54
C LEU A 131 4.20 7.81 -1.90
N ALA A 132 4.28 6.57 -1.43
CA ALA A 132 3.14 5.85 -0.87
C ALA A 132 3.61 4.71 0.04
N ASP A 133 2.77 4.33 1.00
CA ASP A 133 2.92 3.14 1.84
C ASP A 133 1.59 2.41 1.99
N ASP A 134 1.63 1.09 2.16
CA ASP A 134 0.51 0.15 2.21
C ASP A 134 -0.36 0.11 0.92
N CYS A 135 -0.49 1.21 0.16
CA CYS A 135 -1.25 1.30 -1.08
C CYS A 135 -0.45 2.06 -2.15
N VAL A 136 0.12 1.34 -3.09
CA VAL A 136 0.77 1.92 -4.28
C VAL A 136 -0.13 1.68 -5.48
N TRP A 137 -0.52 2.74 -6.19
CA TRP A 137 -1.26 2.61 -7.42
C TRP A 137 -0.53 3.25 -8.60
N LEU A 138 -0.72 2.63 -9.76
CA LEU A 138 -0.02 2.98 -10.98
C LEU A 138 -0.99 3.56 -12.00
N HIS A 139 -0.52 4.56 -12.71
CA HIS A 139 -1.19 5.12 -13.87
C HIS A 139 -0.37 4.84 -15.12
N LYS A 140 -1.02 4.30 -16.16
CA LYS A 140 -0.40 4.09 -17.47
C LYS A 140 -0.29 5.41 -18.20
N HIS A 141 0.89 5.77 -18.60
CA HIS A 141 1.21 6.96 -19.38
C HIS A 141 1.84 6.58 -20.74
N ALA A 142 1.91 7.49 -21.68
CA ALA A 142 2.53 7.23 -22.99
C ALA A 142 3.99 6.78 -22.89
N SER A 143 4.72 7.26 -21.87
CA SER A 143 6.12 6.91 -21.58
C SER A 143 6.31 5.71 -20.67
N GLY A 144 5.25 4.97 -20.31
CA GLY A 144 5.31 3.84 -19.37
C GLY A 144 4.35 3.99 -18.21
N PHE A 145 4.73 3.50 -17.04
CA PHE A 145 3.92 3.58 -15.83
C PHE A 145 4.44 4.65 -14.87
N HIS A 146 3.54 5.36 -14.22
CA HIS A 146 3.85 6.31 -13.15
C HIS A 146 3.26 5.83 -11.84
N VAL A 147 4.05 5.90 -10.78
CA VAL A 147 3.57 5.72 -9.41
C VAL A 147 2.91 7.03 -8.98
N MET A 148 1.67 6.92 -8.56
CA MET A 148 0.92 8.06 -8.08
C MET A 148 1.16 8.25 -6.58
N PRO A 149 1.20 9.50 -6.08
CA PRO A 149 1.35 9.75 -4.66
C PRO A 149 0.16 9.18 -3.88
N GLY A 150 0.48 8.53 -2.77
CA GLY A 150 -0.51 8.01 -1.83
C GLY A 150 -0.78 8.96 -0.67
N HIS A 151 -1.44 8.44 0.35
CA HIS A 151 -1.63 9.18 1.61
C HIS A 151 -0.25 9.45 2.25
N PRO A 152 0.01 10.68 2.75
CA PRO A 152 1.32 11.06 3.26
C PRO A 152 1.56 10.53 4.67
N SER A 153 1.52 9.22 4.83
CA SER A 153 1.83 8.53 6.10
C SER A 153 2.56 7.23 5.83
N LEU A 154 3.48 6.87 6.74
CA LEU A 154 4.18 5.60 6.79
C LEU A 154 3.65 4.80 7.97
N ARG A 155 3.52 3.47 7.83
CA ARG A 155 2.95 2.61 8.88
C ARG A 155 3.90 1.48 9.20
N ILE A 156 4.49 1.53 10.39
CA ILE A 156 5.49 0.57 10.83
C ILE A 156 5.07 -0.16 12.12
N TRP A 157 5.58 -1.35 12.30
CA TRP A 157 5.37 -2.11 13.54
C TRP A 157 6.18 -1.52 14.71
N GLU A 158 5.81 -1.90 15.92
CA GLU A 158 6.43 -1.43 17.18
C GLU A 158 7.96 -1.58 17.18
N ASP A 159 8.47 -2.73 16.76
CA ASP A 159 9.91 -3.03 16.69
C ASP A 159 10.65 -2.06 15.74
N SER A 160 10.05 -1.81 14.58
CA SER A 160 10.59 -0.84 13.59
C SER A 160 10.52 0.59 14.13
N PHE A 161 9.44 0.93 14.83
CA PHE A 161 9.27 2.24 15.44
C PHE A 161 10.34 2.47 16.53
N GLU A 162 10.49 1.54 17.47
CA GLU A 162 11.48 1.65 18.55
C GLU A 162 12.92 1.78 18.01
N THR A 163 13.23 1.04 16.92
CA THR A 163 14.57 1.10 16.33
C THR A 163 14.82 2.42 15.57
N LEU A 164 13.82 2.93 14.88
CA LEU A 164 13.97 4.10 13.99
C LEU A 164 13.58 5.42 14.67
N LYS A 165 12.96 5.41 15.86
CA LYS A 165 12.42 6.60 16.52
C LYS A 165 13.43 7.73 16.73
N ALA A 166 14.70 7.41 16.95
CA ALA A 166 15.75 8.43 17.07
C ALA A 166 15.95 9.25 15.77
N SER A 167 15.49 8.72 14.62
CA SER A 167 15.54 9.39 13.32
C SER A 167 14.30 10.25 13.05
N PHE A 168 13.33 10.34 13.98
CA PHE A 168 12.04 11.01 13.82
C PHE A 168 11.88 12.25 14.72
N THR A 169 12.90 13.05 14.92
CA THR A 169 12.90 14.16 15.89
C THR A 169 11.72 15.13 15.73
N ASP A 170 11.06 15.15 14.56
CA ASP A 170 9.99 16.10 14.23
C ASP A 170 8.75 15.47 13.54
N ILE A 171 8.62 14.15 13.54
CA ILE A 171 7.49 13.46 12.91
C ILE A 171 6.48 13.05 13.98
N GLY A 172 5.22 13.48 13.83
CA GLY A 172 4.13 13.02 14.68
C GLY A 172 3.92 11.51 14.51
N ALA A 173 3.87 10.78 15.62
CA ALA A 173 3.61 9.34 15.63
C ALA A 173 2.35 9.05 16.45
N THR A 174 1.41 8.30 15.87
CA THR A 174 0.18 7.86 16.56
C THR A 174 0.02 6.35 16.40
N LYS A 175 -0.54 5.70 17.40
CA LYS A 175 -0.81 4.26 17.35
C LYS A 175 -2.10 4.00 16.59
N SER A 176 -2.01 3.19 15.53
CA SER A 176 -3.09 2.77 14.66
C SER A 176 -3.95 1.68 15.32
N TYR A 177 -5.20 1.50 14.82
CA TYR A 177 -6.12 0.48 15.31
C TYR A 177 -5.60 -0.97 15.17
N ASN A 178 -4.68 -1.23 14.26
CA ASN A 178 -4.10 -2.55 14.02
C ASN A 178 -2.75 -2.77 14.72
N GLY A 179 -2.39 -1.89 15.68
CA GLY A 179 -1.16 -2.00 16.46
C GLY A 179 0.12 -1.48 15.79
N LYS A 180 0.02 -0.98 14.56
CA LYS A 180 1.14 -0.28 13.90
C LYS A 180 1.24 1.17 14.40
N TRP A 181 2.42 1.75 14.30
CA TRP A 181 2.63 3.18 14.43
C TRP A 181 2.43 3.85 13.08
N GLN A 182 1.59 4.85 13.05
CA GLN A 182 1.41 5.74 11.90
C GLN A 182 2.30 6.96 12.10
N LEU A 183 3.25 7.11 11.19
CA LEU A 183 4.13 8.27 11.10
C LEU A 183 3.51 9.19 10.06
N GLY A 184 3.00 10.31 10.51
CA GLY A 184 2.23 11.19 9.63
C GLY A 184 2.73 12.60 9.67
N LEU A 185 2.12 13.38 8.78
CA LEU A 185 2.21 14.82 8.77
C LEU A 185 1.69 15.36 10.12
N SER A 186 2.58 15.88 10.94
CA SER A 186 2.12 16.76 12.01
C SER A 186 1.39 17.95 11.37
N GLN A 187 0.39 18.51 12.07
CA GLN A 187 -0.32 19.71 11.63
C GLN A 187 0.62 20.92 11.39
N THR A 188 1.88 20.81 11.72
CA THR A 188 2.93 21.84 11.63
C THR A 188 3.73 21.81 10.33
N GLY A 189 3.42 20.93 9.37
CA GLY A 189 3.97 21.02 7.99
C GLY A 189 5.40 20.49 7.78
N ILE A 190 6.02 19.85 8.77
CA ILE A 190 7.44 19.38 8.69
C ILE A 190 7.65 18.21 7.72
N SER A 191 6.61 17.51 7.37
CA SER A 191 6.69 16.37 6.46
C SER A 191 6.74 16.73 4.97
N ALA A 192 6.71 18.00 4.60
CA ALA A 192 6.86 18.42 3.19
C ALA A 192 8.16 17.90 2.56
N GLY A 193 9.20 17.63 3.37
CA GLY A 193 10.47 17.07 2.90
C GLY A 193 10.48 15.55 2.72
N PHE A 194 9.61 14.81 3.39
CA PHE A 194 9.61 13.34 3.40
C PHE A 194 8.67 12.70 2.38
N HIS A 195 7.61 13.40 1.95
CA HIS A 195 6.62 12.90 1.02
C HIS A 195 6.75 13.57 -0.36
N CYS A 196 6.76 12.76 -1.40
CA CYS A 196 6.68 13.21 -2.78
C CYS A 196 5.21 13.26 -3.20
N ALA A 197 4.65 14.46 -3.30
CA ALA A 197 3.25 14.69 -3.66
C ALA A 197 2.99 14.66 -5.17
N GLU A 198 4.01 14.41 -5.99
CA GLU A 198 3.92 14.38 -7.44
C GLU A 198 4.09 12.95 -7.98
N PRO A 199 3.41 12.59 -9.07
CA PRO A 199 3.65 11.33 -9.75
C PRO A 199 5.11 11.20 -10.20
N ARG A 200 5.66 9.97 -10.14
CA ARG A 200 7.01 9.67 -10.62
C ARG A 200 6.99 8.51 -11.60
N PRO A 201 7.80 8.57 -12.68
CA PRO A 201 7.95 7.43 -13.59
C PRO A 201 8.48 6.22 -12.81
N LEU A 202 7.85 5.08 -13.02
CA LEU A 202 8.26 3.81 -12.42
C LEU A 202 9.58 3.37 -13.03
N LYS A 203 10.59 3.17 -12.20
CA LYS A 203 11.92 2.68 -12.61
C LYS A 203 12.08 1.18 -12.34
N ASN A 204 11.94 0.79 -11.08
CA ASN A 204 12.16 -0.59 -10.63
C ASN A 204 11.05 -1.06 -9.69
N ILE A 205 10.77 -2.36 -9.75
CA ILE A 205 9.94 -3.07 -8.76
C ILE A 205 10.82 -4.13 -8.09
N TYR A 206 10.96 -4.05 -6.77
CA TYR A 206 11.66 -5.03 -5.96
C TYR A 206 10.68 -5.87 -5.15
N PHE A 207 10.71 -7.17 -5.35
CA PHE A 207 10.00 -8.13 -4.51
C PHE A 207 10.90 -8.56 -3.37
N LEU A 208 10.61 -8.07 -2.15
CA LEU A 208 11.41 -8.36 -0.97
C LEU A 208 11.19 -9.80 -0.52
N LYS A 209 12.30 -10.50 -0.31
CA LYS A 209 12.35 -11.84 0.24
C LYS A 209 13.32 -11.86 1.42
N PRO A 210 12.82 -11.80 2.66
CA PRO A 210 13.68 -11.98 3.84
C PRO A 210 14.43 -13.33 3.77
N THR A 211 15.70 -13.30 4.06
CA THR A 211 16.58 -14.48 4.10
C THR A 211 17.30 -14.55 5.45
N PRO A 212 17.62 -15.76 5.95
CA PRO A 212 18.50 -15.91 7.10
C PRO A 212 19.96 -15.60 6.78
N ASP A 213 20.33 -15.56 5.51
CA ASP A 213 21.67 -15.24 5.05
C ASP A 213 21.95 -13.75 5.21
N ASP A 214 23.17 -13.37 5.55
CA ASP A 214 23.59 -11.96 5.69
C ASP A 214 23.86 -11.28 4.34
N GLU A 215 23.73 -12.02 3.24
CA GLU A 215 24.01 -11.51 1.90
C GLU A 215 22.78 -10.81 1.27
N ILE A 216 22.99 -9.58 0.80
CA ILE A 216 21.98 -8.84 0.02
C ILE A 216 22.16 -9.21 -1.46
N GLN A 217 21.10 -9.78 -2.06
CA GLN A 217 21.12 -10.20 -3.47
C GLN A 217 19.97 -9.54 -4.24
N ILE A 218 20.28 -9.00 -5.42
CA ILE A 218 19.31 -8.47 -6.37
C ILE A 218 19.35 -9.38 -7.61
N LYS A 219 18.25 -10.09 -7.85
CA LYS A 219 18.14 -11.04 -8.99
C LYS A 219 17.04 -10.59 -9.93
N PRO A 220 17.30 -10.47 -11.25
CA PRO A 220 16.25 -10.13 -12.19
C PRO A 220 15.18 -11.24 -12.22
N LEU A 221 13.92 -10.85 -12.36
CA LEU A 221 12.81 -11.77 -12.59
C LEU A 221 12.48 -11.85 -14.06
N THR A 222 12.11 -13.04 -14.53
CA THR A 222 11.47 -13.18 -15.84
C THR A 222 10.09 -12.49 -15.80
N THR A 223 9.57 -12.12 -16.97
CA THR A 223 8.23 -11.53 -17.09
C THR A 223 7.15 -12.42 -16.43
N GLN A 224 7.24 -13.73 -16.62
CA GLN A 224 6.28 -14.68 -16.03
C GLN A 224 6.34 -14.67 -14.49
N GLN A 225 7.56 -14.69 -13.92
CA GLN A 225 7.73 -14.59 -12.46
C GLN A 225 7.21 -13.27 -11.92
N ALA A 226 7.46 -12.17 -12.61
CA ALA A 226 6.97 -10.85 -12.25
C ALA A 226 5.42 -10.80 -12.28
N VAL A 227 4.77 -11.34 -13.31
CA VAL A 227 3.30 -11.42 -13.42
C VAL A 227 2.71 -12.16 -12.23
N VAL A 228 3.21 -13.36 -11.90
CA VAL A 228 2.73 -14.16 -10.77
C VAL A 228 2.90 -13.39 -9.45
N SER A 229 4.06 -12.76 -9.26
CA SER A 229 4.34 -11.98 -8.05
C SER A 229 3.45 -10.74 -7.93
N LEU A 230 3.18 -10.03 -9.03
CA LEU A 230 2.30 -8.87 -9.06
C LEU A 230 0.85 -9.27 -8.73
N LEU A 231 0.34 -10.35 -9.34
CA LEU A 231 -1.01 -10.87 -9.08
C LEU A 231 -1.22 -11.20 -7.61
N SER A 232 -0.22 -11.76 -6.94
CA SER A 232 -0.30 -12.16 -5.52
C SER A 232 -0.40 -10.99 -4.54
N HIS A 233 -0.06 -9.77 -4.97
CA HIS A 233 -0.02 -8.59 -4.11
C HIS A 233 -0.99 -7.48 -4.55
N ARG A 234 -1.88 -7.80 -5.49
CA ARG A 234 -2.85 -6.86 -6.00
C ARG A 234 -4.04 -6.69 -5.07
N PHE A 235 -4.50 -5.46 -4.90
CA PHE A 235 -5.84 -5.22 -4.37
C PHE A 235 -6.88 -5.53 -5.44
N LEU A 236 -7.92 -6.28 -5.07
CA LEU A 236 -9.03 -6.62 -5.95
C LEU A 236 -10.33 -6.70 -5.13
N LEU A 237 -11.28 -5.83 -5.42
CA LEU A 237 -12.58 -5.83 -4.73
C LEU A 237 -13.47 -6.96 -5.27
N ASP A 238 -13.61 -7.04 -6.60
CA ASP A 238 -14.43 -8.05 -7.24
C ASP A 238 -13.59 -9.07 -8.02
N PHE A 239 -13.29 -10.19 -7.38
CA PHE A 239 -12.59 -11.32 -8.00
C PHE A 239 -13.53 -12.30 -8.72
N THR A 240 -14.85 -12.02 -8.77
CA THR A 240 -15.83 -12.88 -9.44
C THR A 240 -16.08 -12.49 -10.89
N SER A 241 -15.74 -11.26 -11.28
CA SER A 241 -15.91 -10.73 -12.63
C SER A 241 -14.82 -11.25 -13.56
N LYS A 242 -15.14 -12.20 -14.45
CA LYS A 242 -14.21 -12.72 -15.46
C LYS A 242 -13.66 -11.63 -16.37
N ALA A 243 -14.48 -10.64 -16.74
CA ALA A 243 -14.06 -9.52 -17.59
C ALA A 243 -13.01 -8.64 -16.88
N ALA A 244 -13.25 -8.30 -15.60
CA ALA A 244 -12.30 -7.54 -14.79
C ALA A 244 -10.98 -8.29 -14.62
N LEU A 245 -11.03 -9.59 -14.29
CA LEU A 245 -9.83 -10.43 -14.16
C LEU A 245 -9.02 -10.51 -15.47
N SER A 246 -9.70 -10.62 -16.63
CA SER A 246 -9.02 -10.65 -17.94
C SER A 246 -8.30 -9.32 -18.23
N THR A 247 -8.93 -8.20 -17.93
CA THR A 247 -8.32 -6.86 -18.07
C THR A 247 -7.12 -6.72 -17.13
N ASP A 248 -7.26 -7.15 -15.89
CA ASP A 248 -6.19 -7.15 -14.90
C ASP A 248 -4.96 -7.93 -15.36
N ILE A 249 -5.15 -9.14 -15.86
CA ILE A 249 -4.05 -9.97 -16.34
C ILE A 249 -3.32 -9.28 -17.51
N LYS A 250 -4.04 -8.63 -18.43
CA LYS A 250 -3.44 -7.86 -19.53
C LYS A 250 -2.61 -6.69 -19.00
N ASP A 251 -3.15 -5.92 -18.07
CA ASP A 251 -2.48 -4.73 -17.53
C ASP A 251 -1.27 -5.09 -16.70
N ILE A 252 -1.36 -6.17 -15.89
CA ILE A 252 -0.24 -6.70 -15.12
C ILE A 252 0.84 -7.27 -16.05
N SER A 253 0.47 -7.96 -17.12
CA SER A 253 1.42 -8.45 -18.12
C SER A 253 2.13 -7.30 -18.83
N ALA A 254 1.40 -6.24 -19.18
CA ALA A 254 1.97 -5.04 -19.76
C ALA A 254 2.94 -4.33 -18.78
N LEU A 255 2.57 -4.24 -17.50
CA LEU A 255 3.43 -3.69 -16.45
C LEU A 255 4.72 -4.52 -16.29
N ALA A 256 4.60 -5.84 -16.18
CA ALA A 256 5.75 -6.74 -16.02
C ALA A 256 6.69 -6.72 -17.24
N SER A 257 6.16 -6.49 -18.44
CA SER A 257 6.97 -6.39 -19.65
C SER A 257 7.64 -5.02 -19.83
N ALA A 258 7.03 -3.96 -19.30
CA ALA A 258 7.52 -2.59 -19.42
C ALA A 258 8.41 -2.15 -18.26
N SER A 259 8.46 -2.90 -17.17
CA SER A 259 9.16 -2.52 -15.93
C SER A 259 10.25 -3.51 -15.58
N ALA A 260 11.36 -3.01 -15.04
CA ALA A 260 12.41 -3.84 -14.50
C ALA A 260 11.99 -4.39 -13.12
N CYS A 261 11.81 -5.71 -13.06
CA CYS A 261 11.37 -6.44 -11.86
C CYS A 261 12.49 -7.30 -11.30
N PHE A 262 12.70 -7.23 -9.99
CA PHE A 262 13.78 -7.94 -9.30
C PHE A 262 13.30 -8.62 -8.04
N GLN A 263 13.85 -9.78 -7.71
CA GLN A 263 13.81 -10.33 -6.37
C GLN A 263 14.92 -9.68 -5.55
N LEU A 264 14.59 -9.10 -4.42
CA LEU A 264 15.54 -8.53 -3.47
C LEU A 264 15.58 -9.41 -2.22
N CYS A 265 16.62 -10.26 -2.11
CA CYS A 265 16.89 -11.04 -0.91
C CYS A 265 17.65 -10.17 0.09
N VAL A 266 17.15 -10.11 1.33
CA VAL A 266 17.71 -9.23 2.36
C VAL A 266 17.74 -9.92 3.73
N PRO A 267 18.77 -9.66 4.56
CA PRO A 267 18.77 -10.04 5.96
C PRO A 267 17.57 -9.43 6.69
N ARG A 268 17.03 -10.15 7.67
CA ARG A 268 15.91 -9.67 8.51
C ARG A 268 16.43 -8.99 9.78
N THR A 269 17.36 -8.07 9.63
CA THR A 269 17.95 -7.30 10.74
C THR A 269 17.88 -5.81 10.42
N PHE A 270 17.73 -4.98 11.45
CA PHE A 270 17.72 -3.52 11.29
C PHE A 270 19.10 -2.99 10.92
N ASP A 271 20.16 -3.62 11.38
CA ASP A 271 21.55 -3.23 11.10
C ASP A 271 21.90 -3.32 9.61
N ALA A 272 21.20 -4.16 8.85
CA ALA A 272 21.39 -4.28 7.41
C ALA A 272 20.71 -3.16 6.60
N LEU A 273 19.81 -2.37 7.19
CA LEU A 273 19.03 -1.35 6.45
C LEU A 273 19.90 -0.33 5.71
N PRO A 274 21.01 0.21 6.27
CA PRO A 274 21.89 1.12 5.53
C PRO A 274 22.50 0.48 4.27
N ASP A 275 22.93 -0.78 4.35
CA ASP A 275 23.53 -1.50 3.23
C ASP A 275 22.49 -1.87 2.19
N ILE A 276 21.30 -2.33 2.61
CA ILE A 276 20.17 -2.59 1.71
C ILE A 276 19.81 -1.32 0.93
N ARG A 277 19.69 -0.17 1.61
CA ARG A 277 19.40 1.11 0.97
C ARG A 277 20.50 1.48 -0.04
N SER A 278 21.77 1.39 0.35
CA SER A 278 22.91 1.73 -0.51
C SER A 278 22.94 0.86 -1.78
N ARG A 279 22.69 -0.44 -1.64
CA ARG A 279 22.61 -1.39 -2.76
C ARG A 279 21.46 -1.07 -3.72
N ILE A 280 20.27 -0.76 -3.19
CA ILE A 280 19.12 -0.38 -4.03
C ILE A 280 19.41 0.90 -4.81
N ILE A 281 20.02 1.91 -4.16
CA ILE A 281 20.37 3.17 -4.81
C ILE A 281 21.36 2.91 -5.94
N ALA A 282 22.48 2.24 -5.67
CA ALA A 282 23.50 1.96 -6.67
C ALA A 282 22.94 1.15 -7.85
N HIS A 283 22.15 0.10 -7.58
CA HIS A 283 21.50 -0.70 -8.61
C HIS A 283 20.50 0.12 -9.44
N THR A 284 19.70 0.98 -8.80
CA THR A 284 18.75 1.85 -9.50
C THR A 284 19.46 2.87 -10.39
N GLN A 285 20.66 3.32 -10.01
CA GLN A 285 21.52 4.22 -10.77
C GLN A 285 22.34 3.52 -11.86
N GLY A 286 22.28 2.20 -11.96
CA GLY A 286 23.09 1.41 -12.91
C GLY A 286 24.57 1.37 -12.57
N LYS A 287 24.95 1.63 -11.31
CA LYS A 287 26.32 1.53 -10.82
C LYS A 287 26.63 0.07 -10.45
N SER A 288 27.77 -0.43 -10.94
CA SER A 288 28.31 -1.71 -10.45
C SER A 288 28.70 -1.56 -8.98
N LEU A 289 28.31 -2.53 -8.16
CA LEU A 289 28.68 -2.63 -6.74
C LEU A 289 29.87 -3.55 -6.60
#